data_cdf1d467e4e97b055c38b1d151916bad
#
_entry.id   cdf1d467e4e97b055c38b1d151916bad
#
_cell.length_a   1.000
_cell.length_b   1.000
_cell.length_c   1.000
_cell.angle_alpha   90.00
_cell.angle_beta   90.00
_cell.angle_gamma   90.00
#
_symmetry.space_group_name_H-M   'P 1'
#
loop_
_entity.id
_entity.type
_entity.pdbx_description
1 polymer ?
#
loop_
_entity_poly.entity_id
_entity_poly.type
_entity_poly.pdbx_seq_one_letter_code
_entity_poly.pdbx_strand_id
1 'polypeptide(L)'
;LAERALKKDEFLEVQQLCKQALKVDMTCARAFVVMGDLAYDQKEFRETIRCYLRAAELDQNSIIRTIDNLTKAFQNSGDLKGLQEHLSGQWKKTGFVPALTASVSVLADQDNMEEAVTRLLQELGNSPSNQGFLALAELVLGHHQQLDKSQLLQLYDILRGIVAGEPKFVCSNCGFKAREPHWRCPSCKDWATVKAYTPQPTQKKPDL
;
A
#
# COMPACT_ATOMS: atom_id res chain seq x y z
N LEU A 1 -19.76 5.35 -16.79
CA LEU A 1 -21.12 5.87 -16.68
C LEU A 1 -21.54 5.97 -15.22
N ALA A 2 -21.55 4.89 -14.44
CA ALA A 2 -21.98 4.89 -13.02
C ALA A 2 -21.25 5.94 -12.16
N GLU A 3 -19.92 6.09 -12.27
CA GLU A 3 -19.15 7.11 -11.55
C GLU A 3 -19.52 8.56 -11.95
N ARG A 4 -20.03 8.79 -13.17
CA ARG A 4 -20.53 10.09 -13.60
C ARG A 4 -21.91 10.38 -13.03
N ALA A 5 -22.76 9.37 -12.95
CA ALA A 5 -24.07 9.45 -12.35
C ALA A 5 -23.98 9.68 -10.84
N LEU A 6 -23.02 9.03 -10.15
CA LEU A 6 -22.75 9.25 -8.73
C LEU A 6 -22.40 10.72 -8.45
N LYS A 7 -21.56 11.35 -9.29
CA LYS A 7 -21.20 12.78 -9.15
C LYS A 7 -22.36 13.75 -9.37
N LYS A 8 -23.49 13.27 -9.92
CA LYS A 8 -24.70 14.05 -10.16
C LYS A 8 -25.85 13.70 -9.22
N ASP A 9 -25.58 12.87 -8.19
CA ASP A 9 -26.57 12.35 -7.25
C ASP A 9 -27.72 11.56 -7.90
N GLU A 10 -27.49 10.97 -9.08
CA GLU A 10 -28.46 10.14 -9.81
C GLU A 10 -28.42 8.69 -9.26
N PHE A 11 -28.75 8.50 -8.00
CA PHE A 11 -28.54 7.25 -7.24
C PHE A 11 -29.19 6.01 -7.86
N LEU A 12 -30.42 6.14 -8.39
CA LEU A 12 -31.12 5.02 -9.04
C LEU A 12 -30.40 4.58 -10.33
N GLU A 13 -29.88 5.51 -11.10
CA GLU A 13 -29.11 5.21 -12.30
C GLU A 13 -27.80 4.52 -11.94
N VAL A 14 -27.10 4.97 -10.90
CA VAL A 14 -25.88 4.32 -10.39
C VAL A 14 -26.13 2.86 -10.06
N GLN A 15 -27.21 2.57 -9.31
CA GLN A 15 -27.55 1.19 -8.94
C GLN A 15 -27.85 0.32 -10.16
N GLN A 16 -28.59 0.86 -11.14
CA GLN A 16 -28.91 0.12 -12.36
C GLN A 16 -27.66 -0.18 -13.19
N LEU A 17 -26.79 0.80 -13.38
CA LEU A 17 -25.54 0.64 -14.12
C LEU A 17 -24.59 -0.35 -13.44
N CYS A 18 -24.45 -0.31 -12.12
CA CYS A 18 -23.66 -1.28 -11.39
C CYS A 18 -24.24 -2.69 -11.50
N LYS A 19 -25.55 -2.85 -11.36
CA LYS A 19 -26.24 -4.16 -11.56
C LYS A 19 -26.05 -4.69 -13.00
N GLN A 20 -26.08 -3.83 -14.00
CA GLN A 20 -25.78 -4.22 -15.39
C GLN A 20 -24.34 -4.66 -15.56
N ALA A 21 -23.38 -3.91 -15.00
CA ALA A 21 -21.96 -4.30 -15.02
C ALA A 21 -21.74 -5.66 -14.38
N LEU A 22 -22.34 -5.93 -13.21
CA LEU A 22 -22.22 -7.20 -12.51
C LEU A 22 -22.95 -8.36 -13.20
N LYS A 23 -23.97 -8.10 -14.04
CA LYS A 23 -24.56 -9.13 -14.90
C LYS A 23 -23.62 -9.56 -16.04
N VAL A 24 -22.79 -8.64 -16.53
CA VAL A 24 -21.80 -8.93 -17.59
C VAL A 24 -20.54 -9.58 -16.97
N ASP A 25 -20.07 -9.03 -15.85
CA ASP A 25 -18.89 -9.52 -15.14
C ASP A 25 -19.14 -9.47 -13.63
N MET A 26 -19.41 -10.62 -13.02
CA MET A 26 -19.66 -10.78 -11.59
C MET A 26 -18.42 -10.48 -10.73
N THR A 27 -17.23 -10.41 -11.33
CA THR A 27 -15.95 -10.12 -10.68
C THR A 27 -15.51 -8.66 -10.87
N CYS A 28 -16.37 -7.79 -11.38
CA CYS A 28 -16.07 -6.39 -11.58
C CYS A 28 -15.90 -5.64 -10.24
N ALA A 29 -14.66 -5.61 -9.70
CA ALA A 29 -14.32 -4.93 -8.45
C ALA A 29 -14.76 -3.45 -8.46
N ARG A 30 -14.61 -2.78 -9.61
CA ARG A 30 -15.01 -1.38 -9.77
C ARG A 30 -16.50 -1.12 -9.54
N ALA A 31 -17.36 -2.06 -9.92
CA ALA A 31 -18.80 -1.94 -9.66
C ALA A 31 -19.09 -1.98 -8.16
N PHE A 32 -18.39 -2.84 -7.40
CA PHE A 32 -18.50 -2.89 -5.95
C PHE A 32 -17.96 -1.62 -5.28
N VAL A 33 -16.87 -1.03 -5.78
CA VAL A 33 -16.38 0.27 -5.28
C VAL A 33 -17.45 1.34 -5.43
N VAL A 34 -18.05 1.48 -6.62
CA VAL A 34 -19.09 2.50 -6.87
C VAL A 34 -20.36 2.24 -6.03
N MET A 35 -20.74 0.99 -5.84
CA MET A 35 -21.85 0.64 -4.93
C MET A 35 -21.54 0.99 -3.48
N GLY A 36 -20.29 0.79 -3.04
CA GLY A 36 -19.82 1.20 -1.72
C GLY A 36 -19.81 2.71 -1.55
N ASP A 37 -19.35 3.46 -2.55
CA ASP A 37 -19.39 4.93 -2.55
C ASP A 37 -20.85 5.42 -2.41
N LEU A 38 -21.76 4.85 -3.18
CA LEU A 38 -23.20 5.17 -3.11
C LEU A 38 -23.78 4.88 -1.72
N ALA A 39 -23.51 3.70 -1.15
CA ALA A 39 -23.98 3.32 0.18
C ALA A 39 -23.38 4.24 1.27
N TYR A 40 -22.13 4.68 1.09
CA TYR A 40 -21.48 5.62 2.00
C TYR A 40 -22.19 6.98 2.00
N ASP A 41 -22.52 7.53 0.82
CA ASP A 41 -23.24 8.79 0.68
C ASP A 41 -24.65 8.69 1.31
N GLN A 42 -25.29 7.52 1.27
CA GLN A 42 -26.56 7.21 1.92
C GLN A 42 -26.43 6.89 3.41
N LYS A 43 -25.22 6.89 3.98
CA LYS A 43 -24.89 6.53 5.36
C LYS A 43 -25.26 5.08 5.72
N GLU A 44 -25.35 4.22 4.72
CA GLU A 44 -25.57 2.78 4.87
C GLU A 44 -24.24 2.06 5.15
N PHE A 45 -23.63 2.32 6.31
CA PHE A 45 -22.24 1.92 6.61
C PHE A 45 -22.02 0.41 6.53
N ARG A 46 -22.99 -0.43 6.90
CA ARG A 46 -22.88 -1.88 6.77
C ARG A 46 -22.78 -2.33 5.32
N GLU A 47 -23.57 -1.73 4.44
CA GLU A 47 -23.52 -2.01 3.01
C GLU A 47 -22.25 -1.48 2.38
N THR A 48 -21.80 -0.28 2.79
CA THR A 48 -20.49 0.29 2.41
C THR A 48 -19.36 -0.69 2.70
N ILE A 49 -19.28 -1.19 3.94
CA ILE A 49 -18.28 -2.16 4.37
C ILE A 49 -18.35 -3.41 3.49
N ARG A 50 -19.53 -4.00 3.31
CA ARG A 50 -19.74 -5.20 2.50
C ARG A 50 -19.23 -5.02 1.06
N CYS A 51 -19.58 -3.90 0.43
CA CYS A 51 -19.19 -3.61 -0.94
C CYS A 51 -17.67 -3.39 -1.09
N TYR A 52 -17.05 -2.61 -0.21
CA TYR A 52 -15.62 -2.35 -0.26
C TYR A 52 -14.77 -3.60 0.04
N LEU A 53 -15.18 -4.41 1.03
CA LEU A 53 -14.51 -5.68 1.31
C LEU A 53 -14.59 -6.62 0.11
N ARG A 54 -15.75 -6.70 -0.55
CA ARG A 54 -15.91 -7.51 -1.76
C ARG A 54 -15.05 -6.98 -2.91
N ALA A 55 -14.96 -5.67 -3.09
CA ALA A 55 -14.05 -5.06 -4.07
C ALA A 55 -12.59 -5.44 -3.80
N ALA A 56 -12.15 -5.38 -2.54
CA ALA A 56 -10.78 -5.71 -2.13
C ALA A 56 -10.43 -7.20 -2.30
N GLU A 57 -11.40 -8.09 -2.16
CA GLU A 57 -11.23 -9.53 -2.46
C GLU A 57 -11.00 -9.79 -3.95
N LEU A 58 -11.68 -9.04 -4.81
CA LEU A 58 -11.59 -9.17 -6.27
C LEU A 58 -10.38 -8.46 -6.85
N ASP A 59 -10.05 -7.27 -6.32
CA ASP A 59 -8.87 -6.48 -6.67
C ASP A 59 -8.33 -5.77 -5.42
N GLN A 60 -7.20 -6.23 -4.92
CA GLN A 60 -6.54 -5.66 -3.73
C GLN A 60 -6.23 -4.16 -3.87
N ASN A 61 -6.02 -3.65 -5.09
CA ASN A 61 -5.75 -2.23 -5.32
C ASN A 61 -6.97 -1.35 -4.99
N SER A 62 -8.17 -1.92 -4.90
CA SER A 62 -9.38 -1.21 -4.47
C SER A 62 -9.22 -0.59 -3.09
N ILE A 63 -8.40 -1.19 -2.20
CA ILE A 63 -8.13 -0.68 -0.85
C ILE A 63 -7.56 0.73 -0.90
N ILE A 64 -6.61 1.02 -1.81
CA ILE A 64 -5.96 2.34 -1.91
C ILE A 64 -7.00 3.45 -2.08
N ARG A 65 -8.06 3.15 -2.84
CA ARG A 65 -9.12 4.12 -3.14
C ARG A 65 -10.19 4.20 -2.06
N THR A 66 -10.45 3.10 -1.36
CA THR A 66 -11.62 2.99 -0.47
C THR A 66 -11.28 3.10 1.00
N ILE A 67 -9.98 3.12 1.37
CA ILE A 67 -9.55 3.00 2.76
C ILE A 67 -10.13 4.08 3.67
N ASP A 68 -10.19 5.33 3.22
CA ASP A 68 -10.69 6.45 4.02
C ASP A 68 -12.18 6.27 4.36
N ASN A 69 -13.01 5.97 3.34
CA ASN A 69 -14.44 5.75 3.52
C ASN A 69 -14.71 4.44 4.26
N LEU A 70 -13.90 3.41 4.01
CA LEU A 70 -13.98 2.13 4.72
C LEU A 70 -13.69 2.33 6.21
N THR A 71 -12.64 3.06 6.56
CA THR A 71 -12.30 3.38 7.96
C THR A 71 -13.43 4.14 8.64
N LYS A 72 -13.96 5.19 8.00
CA LYS A 72 -15.09 5.95 8.53
C LYS A 72 -16.37 5.09 8.68
N ALA A 73 -16.63 4.18 7.75
CA ALA A 73 -17.77 3.27 7.84
C ALA A 73 -17.64 2.30 9.02
N PHE A 74 -16.43 1.76 9.25
CA PHE A 74 -16.16 0.92 10.42
C PHE A 74 -16.20 1.70 11.74
N GLN A 75 -15.71 2.96 11.77
CA GLN A 75 -15.83 3.86 12.93
C GLN A 75 -17.30 4.08 13.28
N ASN A 76 -18.14 4.41 12.29
CA ASN A 76 -19.57 4.62 12.50
C ASN A 76 -20.33 3.35 12.87
N SER A 77 -19.83 2.18 12.49
CA SER A 77 -20.41 0.88 12.90
C SER A 77 -19.89 0.39 14.26
N GLY A 78 -18.85 1.04 14.81
CA GLY A 78 -18.23 0.65 16.09
C GLY A 78 -17.32 -0.57 16.02
N ASP A 79 -16.90 -1.01 14.81
CA ASP A 79 -16.13 -2.25 14.61
C ASP A 79 -14.74 -2.00 13.97
N LEU A 80 -13.96 -1.10 14.54
CA LEU A 80 -12.57 -0.85 14.06
C LEU A 80 -11.67 -2.07 14.17
N LYS A 81 -11.98 -2.97 15.12
CA LYS A 81 -11.24 -4.22 15.25
C LYS A 81 -11.43 -5.12 14.03
N GLY A 82 -12.64 -5.22 13.51
CA GLY A 82 -12.92 -5.95 12.28
C GLY A 82 -12.17 -5.40 11.07
N LEU A 83 -12.05 -4.07 10.95
CA LEU A 83 -11.22 -3.44 9.91
C LEU A 83 -9.76 -3.85 10.03
N GLN A 84 -9.20 -3.78 11.23
CA GLN A 84 -7.81 -4.14 11.48
C GLN A 84 -7.51 -5.60 11.17
N GLU A 85 -8.41 -6.51 11.57
CA GLU A 85 -8.30 -7.94 11.27
C GLU A 85 -8.33 -8.19 9.76
N HIS A 86 -9.21 -7.50 9.03
CA HIS A 86 -9.32 -7.62 7.58
C HIS A 86 -8.04 -7.14 6.87
N LEU A 87 -7.57 -5.93 7.18
CA LEU A 87 -6.35 -5.35 6.57
C LEU A 87 -5.10 -6.19 6.88
N SER A 88 -4.99 -6.67 8.12
CA SER A 88 -3.91 -7.57 8.53
C SER A 88 -3.96 -8.92 7.81
N GLY A 89 -5.16 -9.45 7.63
CA GLY A 89 -5.40 -10.68 6.87
C GLY A 89 -5.04 -10.54 5.40
N GLN A 90 -5.35 -9.40 4.80
CA GLN A 90 -4.95 -9.06 3.42
C GLN A 90 -3.44 -8.99 3.28
N TRP A 91 -2.76 -8.27 4.16
CA TRP A 91 -1.30 -8.20 4.17
C TRP A 91 -0.66 -9.59 4.27
N LYS A 92 -1.09 -10.41 5.24
CA LYS A 92 -0.54 -11.76 5.44
C LYS A 92 -0.74 -12.68 4.24
N LYS A 93 -1.84 -12.52 3.50
CA LYS A 93 -2.14 -13.34 2.31
C LYS A 93 -1.39 -12.90 1.07
N THR A 94 -1.24 -11.61 0.86
CA THR A 94 -0.84 -11.04 -0.43
C THR A 94 0.50 -10.30 -0.40
N GLY A 95 1.02 -9.94 0.79
CA GLY A 95 2.16 -9.04 0.94
C GLY A 95 1.87 -7.62 0.42
N PHE A 96 0.60 -7.22 0.33
CA PHE A 96 0.19 -5.94 -0.24
C PHE A 96 0.45 -4.79 0.76
N VAL A 97 1.54 -4.06 0.56
CA VAL A 97 2.03 -3.00 1.46
C VAL A 97 0.96 -1.96 1.83
N PRO A 98 0.10 -1.48 0.93
CA PRO A 98 -0.96 -0.53 1.31
C PRO A 98 -1.94 -1.08 2.36
N ALA A 99 -2.20 -2.38 2.40
CA ALA A 99 -3.02 -2.97 3.46
C ALA A 99 -2.31 -2.97 4.81
N LEU A 100 -0.99 -3.20 4.83
CA LEU A 100 -0.17 -3.09 6.03
C LEU A 100 -0.18 -1.65 6.57
N THR A 101 0.15 -0.67 5.72
CA THR A 101 0.21 0.75 6.12
C THR A 101 -1.13 1.24 6.63
N ALA A 102 -2.25 0.89 5.97
CA ALA A 102 -3.59 1.20 6.42
C ALA A 102 -3.92 0.56 7.78
N SER A 103 -3.56 -0.72 7.98
CA SER A 103 -3.74 -1.42 9.26
C SER A 103 -3.00 -0.72 10.41
N VAL A 104 -1.79 -0.25 10.15
CA VAL A 104 -0.94 0.45 11.12
C VAL A 104 -1.49 1.86 11.41
N SER A 105 -1.97 2.58 10.41
CA SER A 105 -2.62 3.89 10.61
C SER A 105 -3.87 3.78 11.49
N VAL A 106 -4.69 2.75 11.28
CA VAL A 106 -5.88 2.51 12.14
C VAL A 106 -5.48 2.25 13.60
N LEU A 107 -4.35 1.57 13.86
CA LEU A 107 -3.81 1.39 15.21
C LEU A 107 -3.35 2.72 15.82
N ALA A 108 -2.64 3.51 15.05
CA ALA A 108 -2.14 4.82 15.49
C ALA A 108 -3.28 5.77 15.87
N ASP A 109 -4.36 5.78 15.09
CA ASP A 109 -5.55 6.60 15.34
C ASP A 109 -6.33 6.16 16.60
N GLN A 110 -6.05 4.97 17.13
CA GLN A 110 -6.62 4.45 18.39
C GLN A 110 -5.73 4.73 19.61
N ASP A 111 -4.84 5.71 19.54
CA ASP A 111 -3.84 6.02 20.58
C ASP A 111 -2.88 4.85 20.91
N ASN A 112 -2.76 3.90 20.00
CA ASN A 112 -1.88 2.73 20.16
C ASN A 112 -0.64 2.81 19.25
N MET A 113 0.04 3.97 19.33
CA MET A 113 1.18 4.30 18.47
C MET A 113 2.37 3.37 18.66
N GLU A 114 2.67 2.99 19.89
CA GLU A 114 3.80 2.10 20.18
C GLU A 114 3.63 0.72 19.52
N GLU A 115 2.42 0.18 19.58
CA GLU A 115 2.10 -1.08 18.90
C GLU A 115 2.13 -0.91 17.38
N ALA A 116 1.64 0.22 16.86
CA ALA A 116 1.67 0.53 15.44
C ALA A 116 3.11 0.54 14.88
N VAL A 117 4.02 1.25 15.55
CA VAL A 117 5.44 1.33 15.19
C VAL A 117 6.11 -0.04 15.30
N THR A 118 5.92 -0.73 16.42
CA THR A 118 6.50 -2.05 16.66
C THR A 118 6.08 -3.05 15.60
N ARG A 119 4.80 -3.07 15.26
CA ARG A 119 4.25 -3.95 14.24
C ARG A 119 4.81 -3.65 12.86
N LEU A 120 4.88 -2.36 12.48
CA LEU A 120 5.43 -1.98 11.18
C LEU A 120 6.91 -2.34 11.05
N LEU A 121 7.71 -2.14 12.10
CA LEU A 121 9.11 -2.56 12.15
C LEU A 121 9.25 -4.08 12.02
N GLN A 122 8.41 -4.84 12.69
CA GLN A 122 8.42 -6.29 12.65
C GLN A 122 8.10 -6.84 11.25
N GLU A 123 7.08 -6.27 10.60
CA GLU A 123 6.69 -6.67 9.24
C GLU A 123 7.74 -6.24 8.20
N LEU A 124 8.35 -5.06 8.37
CA LEU A 124 9.47 -4.61 7.55
C LEU A 124 10.72 -5.48 7.71
N GLY A 125 10.94 -6.05 8.91
CA GLY A 125 12.00 -7.03 9.14
C GLY A 125 11.82 -8.31 8.31
N ASN A 126 10.57 -8.74 8.15
CA ASN A 126 10.23 -9.94 7.37
C ASN A 126 10.19 -9.66 5.86
N SER A 127 9.67 -8.49 5.48
CA SER A 127 9.46 -8.10 4.07
C SER A 127 9.79 -6.62 3.85
N PRO A 128 11.09 -6.28 3.70
CA PRO A 128 11.53 -4.90 3.55
C PRO A 128 10.97 -4.25 2.28
N SER A 129 10.45 -3.04 2.39
CA SER A 129 9.95 -2.28 1.24
C SER A 129 10.15 -0.77 1.43
N ASN A 130 10.49 -0.05 0.35
CA ASN A 130 10.67 1.40 0.39
C ASN A 130 9.36 2.11 0.79
N GLN A 131 8.21 1.61 0.34
CA GLN A 131 6.90 2.15 0.72
C GLN A 131 6.60 1.97 2.21
N GLY A 132 6.96 0.81 2.78
CA GLY A 132 6.81 0.57 4.20
C GLY A 132 7.72 1.46 5.05
N PHE A 133 8.95 1.76 4.59
CA PHE A 133 9.82 2.72 5.28
C PHE A 133 9.29 4.15 5.21
N LEU A 134 8.75 4.56 4.06
CA LEU A 134 8.11 5.85 3.94
C LEU A 134 6.93 5.95 4.91
N ALA A 135 6.07 4.94 4.97
CA ALA A 135 4.95 4.90 5.91
C ALA A 135 5.40 4.94 7.38
N LEU A 136 6.51 4.26 7.73
CA LEU A 136 7.08 4.36 9.08
C LEU A 136 7.53 5.80 9.40
N ALA A 137 8.22 6.45 8.46
CA ALA A 137 8.66 7.82 8.62
C ALA A 137 7.47 8.79 8.77
N GLU A 138 6.46 8.65 7.92
CA GLU A 138 5.22 9.45 7.98
C GLU A 138 4.49 9.25 9.31
N LEU A 139 4.38 8.01 9.78
CA LEU A 139 3.76 7.68 11.05
C LEU A 139 4.48 8.34 12.23
N VAL A 140 5.82 8.19 12.29
CA VAL A 140 6.65 8.75 13.36
C VAL A 140 6.63 10.28 13.35
N LEU A 141 6.73 10.90 12.18
CA LEU A 141 6.71 12.35 12.03
C LEU A 141 5.33 12.95 12.30
N GLY A 142 4.27 12.31 11.79
CA GLY A 142 2.90 12.81 11.92
C GLY A 142 2.39 12.82 13.35
N HIS A 143 2.83 11.89 14.17
CA HIS A 143 2.43 11.78 15.58
C HIS A 143 3.51 12.25 16.57
N HIS A 144 4.60 12.88 16.09
CA HIS A 144 5.72 13.32 16.92
C HIS A 144 6.29 12.22 17.84
N GLN A 145 6.19 10.97 17.40
CA GLN A 145 6.69 9.82 18.13
C GLN A 145 8.21 9.76 18.06
N GLN A 146 8.86 9.42 19.18
CA GLN A 146 10.28 9.13 19.20
C GLN A 146 10.49 7.61 19.17
N LEU A 147 11.35 7.16 18.28
CA LEU A 147 11.80 5.78 18.29
C LEU A 147 12.80 5.57 19.43
N ASP A 148 12.61 4.50 20.19
CA ASP A 148 13.58 4.10 21.19
C ASP A 148 14.86 3.50 20.56
N LYS A 149 15.89 3.27 21.38
CA LYS A 149 17.17 2.73 20.90
C LYS A 149 17.01 1.35 20.26
N SER A 150 16.12 0.51 20.76
CA SER A 150 15.87 -0.84 20.24
C SER A 150 15.22 -0.78 18.86
N GLN A 151 14.21 0.07 18.71
CA GLN A 151 13.52 0.34 17.45
C GLN A 151 14.46 0.93 16.38
N LEU A 152 15.35 1.85 16.78
CA LEU A 152 16.38 2.41 15.90
C LEU A 152 17.40 1.37 15.44
N LEU A 153 17.82 0.47 16.33
CA LEU A 153 18.72 -0.63 15.97
C LEU A 153 18.05 -1.60 15.00
N GLN A 154 16.80 -1.97 15.24
CA GLN A 154 16.03 -2.81 14.35
C GLN A 154 15.88 -2.17 12.96
N LEU A 155 15.54 -0.90 12.90
CA LEU A 155 15.47 -0.13 11.65
C LEU A 155 16.81 -0.11 10.91
N TYR A 156 17.90 0.12 11.63
CA TYR A 156 19.25 0.09 11.08
C TYR A 156 19.59 -1.26 10.45
N ASP A 157 19.30 -2.37 11.15
CA ASP A 157 19.60 -3.73 10.67
C ASP A 157 18.79 -4.06 9.41
N ILE A 158 17.53 -3.65 9.35
CA ILE A 158 16.67 -3.82 8.16
C ILE A 158 17.26 -3.02 6.97
N LEU A 159 17.56 -1.74 7.16
CA LEU A 159 18.15 -0.87 6.13
C LEU A 159 19.50 -1.42 5.64
N ARG A 160 20.34 -1.88 6.55
CA ARG A 160 21.61 -2.52 6.23
C ARG A 160 21.42 -3.76 5.35
N GLY A 161 20.41 -4.57 5.65
CA GLY A 161 20.05 -5.74 4.84
C GLY A 161 19.63 -5.37 3.40
N ILE A 162 18.83 -4.31 3.24
CA ILE A 162 18.42 -3.80 1.93
C ILE A 162 19.65 -3.34 1.13
N VAL A 163 20.46 -2.47 1.73
CA VAL A 163 21.66 -1.91 1.08
C VAL A 163 22.65 -3.02 0.70
N ALA A 164 22.80 -4.04 1.56
CA ALA A 164 23.64 -5.19 1.25
C ALA A 164 23.11 -6.01 0.06
N GLY A 165 21.81 -5.94 -0.22
CA GLY A 165 21.15 -6.58 -1.37
C GLY A 165 21.31 -5.80 -2.68
N GLU A 166 21.61 -4.51 -2.64
CA GLU A 166 21.71 -3.67 -3.82
C GLU A 166 22.96 -3.98 -4.66
N PRO A 167 22.86 -3.87 -6.00
CA PRO A 167 24.02 -4.00 -6.86
C PRO A 167 24.97 -2.82 -6.64
N LYS A 168 26.27 -3.08 -6.52
CA LYS A 168 27.30 -2.05 -6.46
C LYS A 168 27.81 -1.61 -7.82
N PHE A 169 27.57 -2.43 -8.84
CA PHE A 169 28.04 -2.22 -10.20
C PHE A 169 26.96 -2.57 -11.21
N VAL A 170 26.95 -1.87 -12.35
CA VAL A 170 26.03 -2.11 -13.46
C VAL A 170 26.78 -2.02 -14.77
N CYS A 171 26.52 -2.94 -15.68
CA CYS A 171 27.02 -2.86 -17.05
C CYS A 171 26.28 -1.79 -17.84
N SER A 172 27.02 -0.82 -18.39
CA SER A 172 26.46 0.27 -19.19
C SER A 172 25.90 -0.17 -20.54
N ASN A 173 26.27 -1.37 -21.03
CA ASN A 173 25.78 -1.91 -22.30
C ASN A 173 24.50 -2.77 -22.13
N CYS A 174 24.50 -3.77 -21.24
CA CYS A 174 23.40 -4.71 -21.13
C CYS A 174 22.60 -4.64 -19.82
N GLY A 175 22.96 -3.74 -18.90
CA GLY A 175 22.27 -3.59 -17.61
C GLY A 175 22.55 -4.71 -16.58
N PHE A 176 23.48 -5.63 -16.85
CA PHE A 176 23.86 -6.68 -15.90
C PHE A 176 24.29 -6.07 -14.57
N LYS A 177 23.68 -6.52 -13.48
CA LYS A 177 23.91 -6.04 -12.13
C LYS A 177 24.88 -6.95 -11.38
N ALA A 178 25.90 -6.38 -10.74
CA ALA A 178 26.91 -7.13 -9.99
C ALA A 178 27.21 -6.49 -8.63
N ARG A 179 27.70 -7.30 -7.68
CA ARG A 179 28.19 -6.85 -6.37
C ARG A 179 29.70 -6.59 -6.37
N GLU A 180 30.40 -7.19 -7.34
CA GLU A 180 31.85 -7.08 -7.52
C GLU A 180 32.18 -6.42 -8.84
N PRO A 181 33.33 -5.74 -8.97
CA PRO A 181 33.77 -5.18 -10.21
C PRO A 181 34.18 -6.28 -11.19
N HIS A 182 33.79 -6.15 -12.46
CA HIS A 182 34.20 -7.04 -13.54
C HIS A 182 34.82 -6.22 -14.66
N TRP A 183 36.01 -6.58 -15.08
CA TRP A 183 36.66 -5.98 -16.25
C TRP A 183 35.94 -6.35 -17.55
N ARG A 184 35.42 -7.57 -17.62
CA ARG A 184 34.61 -8.06 -18.72
C ARG A 184 33.23 -8.45 -18.20
N CYS A 185 32.18 -7.92 -18.81
CA CYS A 185 30.82 -8.22 -18.38
C CYS A 185 30.49 -9.73 -18.49
N PRO A 186 30.03 -10.41 -17.43
CA PRO A 186 29.68 -11.84 -17.50
C PRO A 186 28.51 -12.13 -18.45
N SER A 187 27.64 -11.16 -18.69
CA SER A 187 26.45 -11.30 -19.56
C SER A 187 26.80 -11.00 -21.03
N CYS A 188 27.06 -9.76 -21.41
CA CYS A 188 27.30 -9.37 -22.80
C CYS A 188 28.74 -9.58 -23.30
N LYS A 189 29.66 -9.94 -22.39
CA LYS A 189 31.08 -10.19 -22.69
C LYS A 189 31.88 -8.95 -23.13
N ASP A 190 31.32 -7.75 -23.07
CA ASP A 190 32.02 -6.53 -23.38
C ASP A 190 32.99 -6.11 -22.27
N TRP A 191 34.11 -5.47 -22.71
CA TRP A 191 35.18 -5.01 -21.83
C TRP A 191 34.91 -3.61 -21.28
N ALA A 192 35.29 -3.37 -20.02
CA ALA A 192 35.25 -2.05 -19.37
C ALA A 192 33.85 -1.41 -19.32
N THR A 193 32.79 -2.20 -19.43
CA THR A 193 31.39 -1.73 -19.42
C THR A 193 30.72 -1.82 -18.04
N VAL A 194 31.30 -2.59 -17.09
CA VAL A 194 30.78 -2.71 -15.73
C VAL A 194 31.32 -1.54 -14.89
N LYS A 195 30.46 -0.63 -14.51
CA LYS A 195 30.78 0.61 -13.77
C LYS A 195 30.09 0.64 -12.43
N ALA A 196 30.60 1.44 -11.50
CA ALA A 196 29.93 1.66 -10.21
C ALA A 196 28.47 2.11 -10.42
N TYR A 197 27.56 1.45 -9.72
CA TYR A 197 26.14 1.81 -9.76
C TYR A 197 25.93 3.08 -8.94
N THR A 198 25.53 4.13 -9.62
CA THR A 198 25.07 5.37 -8.98
C THR A 198 23.56 5.42 -9.18
N PRO A 199 22.74 5.26 -8.13
CA PRO A 199 21.30 5.46 -8.24
C PRO A 199 21.03 6.86 -8.80
N GLN A 200 20.29 6.96 -9.89
CA GLN A 200 19.89 8.26 -10.39
C GLN A 200 18.99 8.93 -9.35
N PRO A 201 19.25 10.19 -8.96
CA PRO A 201 18.32 10.91 -8.11
C PRO A 201 16.97 10.94 -8.82
N THR A 202 15.93 10.45 -8.13
CA THR A 202 14.55 10.59 -8.61
C THR A 202 14.32 12.06 -8.92
N GLN A 203 14.07 12.39 -10.17
CA GLN A 203 13.74 13.77 -10.58
C GLN A 203 12.57 14.21 -9.70
N LYS A 204 12.78 15.24 -8.88
CA LYS A 204 11.68 15.94 -8.20
C LYS A 204 10.71 16.34 -9.30
N LYS A 205 9.48 15.81 -9.29
CA LYS A 205 8.40 16.41 -10.06
C LYS A 205 8.35 17.88 -9.66
N PRO A 206 8.33 18.81 -10.62
CA PRO A 206 8.06 20.19 -10.29
C PRO A 206 6.69 20.24 -9.60
N ASP A 207 6.64 20.95 -8.49
CA ASP A 207 5.41 21.22 -7.76
C ASP A 207 4.39 21.86 -8.74
N LEU A 208 3.27 21.17 -8.94
CA LEU A 208 2.10 21.68 -9.67
C LEU A 208 1.14 22.36 -8.70
#